data_7cf49ec7a7fdf16c0b57e907ba78821a
#
_entry.id   7cf49ec7a7fdf16c0b57e907ba78821a
#
_cell.length_a   1.000
_cell.length_b   1.000
_cell.length_c   1.000
_cell.angle_alpha   90.00
_cell.angle_beta   90.00
_cell.angle_gamma   90.00
#
_symmetry.space_group_name_H-M   'P 1'
#
loop_
_entity.id
_entity.type
_entity.pdbx_description
1 polymer ?
#
loop_
_entity_poly.entity_id
_entity_poly.type
_entity_poly.pdbx_seq_one_letter_code
_entity_poly.pdbx_strand_id
1 'polypeptide(L)'
;MRWLRICTKLRKSGMPLAKIRRFAELVREGPGNEPERLELLREQQRHVEDQLAELEECRQIISRKVGVYEQHLAEGTAQDVWTAKA
;
A
#
# COMPACT_ATOMS: atom_id res chain seq x y z
N MET A 1 -5.59 -21.75 -11.43
CA MET A 1 -5.32 -20.58 -11.09
C MET A 1 -6.04 -20.25 -9.93
N ARG A 2 -5.83 -19.59 -9.54
CA ARG A 2 -5.79 -18.96 -8.43
C ARG A 2 -6.72 -17.84 -8.43
N TRP A 3 -7.98 -18.08 -8.89
CA TRP A 3 -9.01 -17.05 -8.88
C TRP A 3 -9.22 -16.50 -7.47
N LEU A 4 -9.34 -17.41 -6.48
CA LEU A 4 -9.50 -16.97 -5.10
C LEU A 4 -8.33 -16.16 -4.61
N ARG A 5 -7.13 -16.54 -5.03
CA ARG A 5 -5.94 -15.81 -4.65
C ARG A 5 -5.95 -14.40 -5.19
N ILE A 6 -6.37 -14.24 -6.44
CA ILE A 6 -6.46 -12.92 -7.06
C ILE A 6 -7.47 -12.07 -6.33
N CYS A 7 -8.65 -12.61 -6.06
CA CYS A 7 -9.68 -11.87 -5.33
C CYS A 7 -9.20 -11.46 -3.94
N THR A 8 -8.51 -12.37 -3.24
CA THR A 8 -7.98 -12.09 -1.93
C THR A 8 -6.96 -10.95 -1.99
N LYS A 9 -6.10 -10.97 -2.97
CA LYS A 9 -5.10 -9.91 -3.12
C LYS A 9 -5.73 -8.58 -3.47
N LEU A 10 -6.72 -8.59 -4.34
CA LEU A 10 -7.44 -7.35 -4.68
C LEU A 10 -8.11 -6.77 -3.43
N ARG A 11 -8.73 -7.63 -2.61
CA ARG A 11 -9.33 -7.19 -1.36
C ARG A 11 -8.29 -6.58 -0.44
N LYS A 12 -7.16 -7.24 -0.28
CA LYS A 12 -6.09 -6.76 0.59
C LYS A 12 -5.52 -5.45 0.12
N SER A 13 -5.54 -5.20 -1.18
CA SER A 13 -5.03 -3.94 -1.71
C SER A 13 -5.99 -2.79 -1.50
N GLY A 14 -7.18 -3.06 -0.95
CA GLY A 14 -8.16 -2.02 -0.69
C GLY A 14 -9.17 -1.82 -1.80
N MET A 15 -9.23 -2.73 -2.77
CA MET A 15 -10.20 -2.60 -3.85
C MET A 15 -11.61 -2.75 -3.30
N PRO A 16 -12.52 -1.80 -3.62
CA PRO A 16 -13.89 -1.90 -3.15
C PRO A 16 -14.56 -3.19 -3.64
N LEU A 17 -15.40 -3.74 -2.80
CA LEU A 17 -16.07 -4.99 -3.13
C LEU A 17 -16.87 -4.89 -4.42
N ALA A 18 -17.52 -3.75 -4.65
CA ALA A 18 -18.29 -3.56 -5.86
C ALA A 18 -17.43 -3.69 -7.12
N LYS A 19 -16.19 -3.21 -7.05
CA LYS A 19 -15.28 -3.30 -8.20
C LYS A 19 -14.76 -4.71 -8.37
N ILE A 20 -14.53 -5.43 -7.28
CA ILE A 20 -14.14 -6.82 -7.36
C ILE A 20 -15.26 -7.64 -8.00
N ARG A 21 -16.51 -7.36 -7.61
CA ARG A 21 -17.66 -8.02 -8.22
C ARG A 21 -17.75 -7.73 -9.71
N ARG A 22 -17.52 -6.47 -10.07
CA ARG A 22 -17.57 -6.11 -11.50
C ARG A 22 -16.50 -6.87 -12.29
N PHE A 23 -15.31 -6.93 -11.72
CA PHE A 23 -14.23 -7.67 -12.37
C PHE A 23 -14.60 -9.14 -12.54
N ALA A 24 -15.19 -9.75 -11.50
CA ALA A 24 -15.62 -11.14 -11.56
C ALA A 24 -16.69 -11.34 -12.62
N GLU A 25 -17.63 -10.41 -12.75
CA GLU A 25 -18.65 -10.50 -13.79
C GLU A 25 -18.05 -10.47 -15.18
N LEU A 26 -17.07 -9.58 -15.37
CA LEU A 26 -16.40 -9.48 -16.68
C LEU A 26 -15.67 -10.77 -17.02
N VAL A 27 -15.01 -11.36 -16.03
CA VAL A 27 -14.33 -12.63 -16.26
C VAL A 27 -15.33 -13.71 -16.65
N ARG A 28 -16.49 -13.75 -15.99
CA ARG A 28 -17.52 -14.74 -16.30
C ARG A 28 -18.13 -14.55 -17.69
N GLU A 29 -18.19 -13.29 -18.16
CA GLU A 29 -18.74 -13.01 -19.47
C GLU A 29 -17.83 -13.52 -20.61
N GLY A 30 -16.58 -13.81 -20.27
CA GLY A 30 -15.65 -14.33 -21.25
C GLY A 30 -14.90 -13.23 -21.99
N PRO A 31 -14.21 -13.61 -23.07
CA PRO A 31 -13.35 -12.65 -23.78
C PRO A 31 -14.15 -11.58 -24.49
N GLY A 32 -13.49 -10.46 -24.78
CA GLY A 32 -14.07 -9.33 -25.47
C GLY A 32 -14.18 -8.08 -24.61
N ASN A 33 -13.99 -8.22 -23.30
CA ASN A 33 -14.09 -7.06 -22.39
C ASN A 33 -12.78 -6.78 -21.69
N GLU A 34 -11.67 -7.21 -22.28
CA GLU A 34 -10.36 -6.98 -21.68
C GLU A 34 -10.05 -5.52 -21.41
N PRO A 35 -10.45 -4.58 -22.28
CA PRO A 35 -10.17 -3.18 -21.95
C PRO A 35 -10.81 -2.72 -20.65
N GLU A 36 -12.02 -3.15 -20.35
CA GLU A 36 -12.66 -2.79 -19.10
C GLU A 36 -11.97 -3.45 -17.91
N ARG A 37 -11.58 -4.73 -18.06
CA ARG A 37 -10.82 -5.42 -17.02
C ARG A 37 -9.51 -4.70 -16.74
N LEU A 38 -8.83 -4.31 -17.80
CA LEU A 38 -7.56 -3.61 -17.67
C LEU A 38 -7.73 -2.30 -16.93
N GLU A 39 -8.79 -1.57 -17.22
CA GLU A 39 -9.03 -0.29 -16.58
C GLU A 39 -9.24 -0.46 -15.07
N LEU A 40 -10.00 -1.46 -14.68
CA LEU A 40 -10.20 -1.74 -13.26
C LEU A 40 -8.89 -2.06 -12.57
N LEU A 41 -8.05 -2.86 -13.21
CA LEU A 41 -6.76 -3.24 -12.64
C LEU A 41 -5.80 -2.07 -12.58
N ARG A 42 -5.79 -1.23 -13.61
CA ARG A 42 -4.91 -0.06 -13.63
C ARG A 42 -5.29 0.93 -12.55
N GLU A 43 -6.58 1.12 -12.36
CA GLU A 43 -7.04 2.02 -11.32
C GLU A 43 -6.57 1.54 -9.95
N GLN A 44 -6.69 0.22 -9.72
CA GLN A 44 -6.23 -0.33 -8.46
C GLN A 44 -4.72 -0.29 -8.33
N GLN A 45 -4.01 -0.47 -9.42
CA GLN A 45 -2.55 -0.37 -9.41
C GLN A 45 -2.10 1.02 -8.98
N ARG A 46 -2.73 2.06 -9.51
CA ARG A 46 -2.40 3.42 -9.13
C ARG A 46 -2.66 3.65 -7.64
N HIS A 47 -3.76 3.10 -7.15
CA HIS A 47 -4.10 3.24 -5.74
C HIS A 47 -3.03 2.59 -4.84
N VAL A 48 -2.59 1.40 -5.22
CA VAL A 48 -1.56 0.69 -4.47
C VAL A 48 -0.24 1.45 -4.52
N GLU A 49 0.11 1.98 -5.68
CA GLU A 49 1.34 2.75 -5.83
C GLU A 49 1.32 3.99 -4.96
N ASP A 50 0.17 4.66 -4.87
CA ASP A 50 0.04 5.83 -4.00
C ASP A 50 0.19 5.43 -2.53
N GLN A 51 -0.37 4.29 -2.15
CA GLN A 51 -0.22 3.79 -0.79
C GLN A 51 1.24 3.46 -0.47
N LEU A 52 1.95 2.89 -1.43
CA LEU A 52 3.36 2.58 -1.24
C LEU A 52 4.18 3.85 -1.05
N ALA A 53 3.90 4.87 -1.85
CA ALA A 53 4.61 6.14 -1.72
C ALA A 53 4.37 6.76 -0.34
N GLU A 54 3.13 6.71 0.11
CA GLU A 54 2.77 7.23 1.43
C GLU A 54 3.51 6.48 2.54
N LEU A 55 3.51 5.16 2.44
CA LEU A 55 4.19 4.33 3.43
C LEU A 55 5.70 4.56 3.40
N GLU A 56 6.26 4.81 2.22
CA GLU A 56 7.68 5.09 2.12
C GLU A 56 8.04 6.39 2.85
N GLU A 57 7.20 7.40 2.75
CA GLU A 57 7.40 8.64 3.50
C GLU A 57 7.34 8.39 5.00
N CYS A 58 6.36 7.59 5.42
CA CYS A 58 6.25 7.23 6.83
C CYS A 58 7.51 6.51 7.29
N ARG A 59 7.99 5.58 6.48
CA ARG A 59 9.19 4.82 6.83
C ARG A 59 10.39 5.74 7.00
N GLN A 60 10.53 6.70 6.09
CA GLN A 60 11.67 7.62 6.17
C GLN A 60 11.63 8.45 7.45
N ILE A 61 10.45 8.94 7.81
CA ILE A 61 10.31 9.73 9.03
C ILE A 61 10.61 8.87 10.26
N ILE A 62 10.06 7.67 10.31
CA ILE A 62 10.29 6.77 11.43
C ILE A 62 11.76 6.39 11.54
N SER A 63 12.39 6.06 10.40
CA SER A 63 13.79 5.68 10.38
C SER A 63 14.68 6.80 10.92
N ARG A 64 14.35 8.04 10.55
CA ARG A 64 15.11 9.19 11.05
C ARG A 64 14.99 9.31 12.55
N LYS A 65 13.79 9.13 13.07
CA LYS A 65 13.57 9.18 14.52
C LYS A 65 14.29 8.06 15.24
N VAL A 66 14.25 6.86 14.68
CA VAL A 66 14.97 5.72 15.24
C VAL A 66 16.45 6.06 15.37
N GLY A 67 17.04 6.61 14.29
CA GLY A 67 18.45 6.98 14.33
C GLY A 67 18.77 8.00 15.40
N VAL A 68 17.91 9.01 15.55
CA VAL A 68 18.11 10.05 16.56
C VAL A 68 18.07 9.45 17.98
N TYR A 69 17.09 8.58 18.23
CA TYR A 69 16.96 7.98 19.54
C TYR A 69 18.11 7.03 19.86
N GLU A 70 18.54 6.27 18.84
CA GLU A 70 19.67 5.35 19.01
C GLU A 70 20.93 6.12 19.37
N GLN A 71 21.16 7.24 18.70
CA GLN A 71 22.34 8.05 18.97
C GLN A 71 22.29 8.63 20.38
N HIS A 72 21.12 9.14 20.80
CA HIS A 72 20.97 9.67 22.13
C HIS A 72 21.25 8.62 23.21
N LEU A 73 20.73 7.42 23.02
CA LEU A 73 20.97 6.35 23.98
C LEU A 73 22.43 5.96 24.04
N ALA A 74 23.09 5.94 22.86
CA ALA A 74 24.50 5.58 22.80
C ALA A 74 25.36 6.64 23.47
N GLU A 75 24.99 7.91 23.37
CA GLU A 75 25.74 9.00 24.00
C GLU A 75 25.42 9.18 25.47
N GLY A 76 24.33 8.57 25.95
CA GLY A 76 23.96 8.65 27.32
C GLY A 76 23.47 10.03 27.74
N THR A 77 22.95 10.83 26.84
CA THR A 77 22.45 12.14 27.18
C THR A 77 21.12 12.02 27.92
N ALA A 78 20.84 13.01 28.76
CA ALA A 78 19.60 13.03 29.52
C ALA A 78 18.53 13.92 28.88
N GLN A 79 18.80 14.48 27.73
CA GLN A 79 17.87 15.35 27.05
C GLN A 79 16.72 14.60 26.41
N ASP A 80 15.57 15.26 26.34
CA ASP A 80 14.41 14.70 25.70
C ASP A 80 14.63 14.72 24.19
N VAL A 81 14.70 13.54 23.60
CA VAL A 81 14.96 13.38 22.17
C VAL A 81 13.80 13.90 21.32
N TRP A 82 12.60 13.93 21.92
CA TRP A 82 11.42 14.35 21.17
C TRP A 82 11.52 15.79 20.66
N THR A 83 12.26 16.65 21.34
CA THR A 83 12.41 18.02 20.92
C THR A 83 13.35 18.19 19.73
N ALA A 84 14.09 17.16 19.36
CA ALA A 84 14.98 17.22 18.22
C ALA A 84 14.15 17.31 16.94
N LYS A 85 14.61 18.11 16.00
CA LYS A 85 13.91 18.24 14.73
C LYS A 85 14.06 17.00 13.90
N ALA A 86 12.97 16.65 13.23
CA ALA A 86 12.97 15.47 12.38
C ALA A 86 13.73 15.72 11.11
#